data_ae820894c366b545f7d87aee0a1fdb7e
#
_entry.id   ae820894c366b545f7d87aee0a1fdb7e
#
_cell.length_a   1.000
_cell.length_b   1.000
_cell.length_c   1.000
_cell.angle_alpha   90.00
_cell.angle_beta   90.00
_cell.angle_gamma   90.00
#
_symmetry.space_group_name_H-M   'P 1'
#
loop_
_entity.id
_entity.type
_entity.pdbx_description
1 polymer ?
#
loop_
_entity_poly.entity_id
_entity_poly.type
_entity_poly.pdbx_seq_one_letter_code
_entity_poly.pdbx_strand_id
1 'polypeptide(L)'
;MNTYQFLTATALAFSTYSMAAAIRVEAESAVPADDHKLEITTDANASGGKYVEMGEGDLAFTVNMPSDGYYTLYVSYKLPTERGNKTQNLTLNGSSAGQITFGSADDFTVLKAAGKIKLKKGENAIGITHSWGWVGIDYIEITEFEATPWNISPKPVTPEPTESAQKLYNFLYTNFGKKVISGVMTERPFENDGNYTPQDFDTQTELSYINKASGKNVVLVGFDFLHASGKNSDQQWYQGYTHASLEMAKTVWKKGGIPQFNWHWKDPMHSVEAFYTFSSGNDPYTEFSIGLAYDTTTGKWKTDSDEYKAIMRDMEMIADSLLTLQKEGVAVLWRPLHEASGKWFWWGTDGAKACVALYKLMFDTFVNKKGLHNLIWVWTTDEAPDALDWYPGDEYVDVVGRDYYYYPRESNHASLISSFEKVKDMYGAKKIVTLSENGSVPYPDEMKADGANWSWFMPWYGDYAMEGWANDNNAESWKTVMNNEYTLTLEDMPGWDKYEMQTTIIATSKKAVPAIQLVGRDLQVNLNASMAQVSIYDLQGNRVLAKKMSQNGTIALSRLARGPYLVKIQANGLTQNHKITLK
;
A
#
# COMPACT_ATOMS: atom_id res chain seq x y z
N MET A 1 -39.42 -50.55 -44.77
CA MET A 1 -38.60 -49.34 -44.81
C MET A 1 -38.25 -48.96 -43.37
N ASN A 2 -37.07 -49.30 -42.94
CA ASN A 2 -36.57 -49.09 -41.57
C ASN A 2 -35.88 -47.75 -41.49
N THR A 3 -36.38 -46.88 -40.65
CA THR A 3 -35.73 -45.59 -40.28
C THR A 3 -34.89 -45.78 -39.05
N TYR A 4 -33.55 -45.73 -39.18
CA TYR A 4 -32.62 -45.73 -38.06
C TYR A 4 -32.51 -44.29 -37.53
N GLN A 5 -32.84 -44.09 -36.26
CA GLN A 5 -32.49 -42.87 -35.52
C GLN A 5 -31.08 -43.03 -34.94
N PHE A 6 -30.20 -42.14 -35.34
CA PHE A 6 -28.88 -41.97 -34.71
C PHE A 6 -29.04 -41.15 -33.43
N LEU A 7 -28.79 -41.77 -32.27
CA LEU A 7 -28.55 -41.06 -31.02
C LEU A 7 -27.08 -40.63 -30.96
N THR A 8 -26.85 -39.36 -31.12
CA THR A 8 -25.55 -38.75 -30.81
C THR A 8 -25.48 -38.47 -29.32
N ALA A 9 -24.70 -39.28 -28.60
CA ALA A 9 -24.34 -39.01 -27.21
C ALA A 9 -23.29 -37.92 -27.13
N THR A 10 -23.70 -36.72 -26.75
CA THR A 10 -22.75 -35.61 -26.44
C THR A 10 -22.22 -35.86 -25.04
N ALA A 11 -20.97 -36.28 -24.94
CA ALA A 11 -20.27 -36.37 -23.67
C ALA A 11 -20.00 -34.96 -23.14
N LEU A 12 -20.77 -34.49 -22.15
CA LEU A 12 -20.41 -33.31 -21.39
C LEU A 12 -19.20 -33.63 -20.50
N ALA A 13 -18.04 -33.09 -20.85
CA ALA A 13 -16.90 -33.08 -19.96
C ALA A 13 -17.22 -32.12 -18.78
N PHE A 14 -17.52 -32.67 -17.63
CA PHE A 14 -17.57 -31.92 -16.38
C PHE A 14 -16.13 -31.60 -15.97
N SER A 15 -15.66 -30.37 -16.22
CA SER A 15 -14.48 -29.88 -15.53
C SER A 15 -14.86 -29.59 -14.08
N THR A 16 -14.55 -30.50 -13.19
CA THR A 16 -14.54 -30.23 -11.76
C THR A 16 -13.38 -29.29 -11.48
N TYR A 17 -13.63 -27.97 -11.36
CA TYR A 17 -12.70 -27.09 -10.68
C TYR A 17 -12.66 -27.51 -9.21
N SER A 18 -11.73 -28.40 -8.88
CA SER A 18 -11.25 -28.58 -7.53
C SER A 18 -10.53 -27.28 -7.16
N MET A 19 -10.94 -26.58 -6.08
CA MET A 19 -10.00 -25.63 -5.45
C MET A 19 -8.73 -26.45 -5.18
N ALA A 20 -7.62 -26.04 -5.79
CA ALA A 20 -6.35 -26.70 -5.52
C ALA A 20 -6.12 -26.64 -4.01
N ALA A 21 -5.83 -27.79 -3.41
CA ALA A 21 -5.50 -27.83 -2.00
C ALA A 21 -4.29 -26.90 -1.78
N ALA A 22 -4.30 -26.14 -0.69
CA ALA A 22 -3.13 -25.34 -0.31
C ALA A 22 -1.88 -26.24 -0.31
N ILE A 23 -0.79 -25.75 -0.90
CA ILE A 23 0.47 -26.47 -0.91
C ILE A 23 1.26 -25.99 0.30
N ARG A 24 1.55 -26.91 1.22
CA ARG A 24 2.33 -26.64 2.42
C ARG A 24 3.67 -27.36 2.36
N VAL A 25 4.74 -26.66 2.79
CA VAL A 25 6.09 -27.20 2.93
C VAL A 25 6.65 -26.80 4.29
N GLU A 26 7.01 -27.78 5.10
CA GLU A 26 7.58 -27.59 6.44
C GLU A 26 9.00 -27.03 6.34
N ALA A 27 9.37 -26.12 7.26
CA ALA A 27 10.64 -25.41 7.21
C ALA A 27 11.85 -26.33 7.40
N GLU A 28 11.74 -27.37 8.22
CA GLU A 28 12.83 -28.32 8.42
C GLU A 28 13.22 -29.09 7.14
N SER A 29 12.32 -29.17 6.16
CA SER A 29 12.62 -29.75 4.86
C SER A 29 13.33 -28.78 3.90
N ALA A 30 13.37 -27.50 4.24
CA ALA A 30 13.98 -26.43 3.45
C ALA A 30 15.39 -26.03 3.97
N VAL A 31 15.89 -26.71 5.02
CA VAL A 31 17.24 -26.50 5.54
C VAL A 31 18.26 -27.15 4.62
N PRO A 32 19.20 -26.39 4.02
CA PRO A 32 20.29 -26.96 3.21
C PRO A 32 21.17 -27.90 4.07
N ALA A 33 21.59 -29.02 3.48
CA ALA A 33 22.32 -30.07 4.19
C ALA A 33 23.64 -29.60 4.84
N ASP A 34 24.26 -28.57 4.28
CA ASP A 34 25.54 -28.01 4.73
C ASP A 34 25.40 -26.70 5.53
N ASP A 35 24.17 -26.27 5.85
CA ASP A 35 23.93 -25.04 6.58
C ASP A 35 23.95 -25.28 8.11
N HIS A 36 24.99 -24.78 8.77
CA HIS A 36 25.16 -24.85 10.23
C HIS A 36 24.64 -23.60 10.95
N LYS A 37 24.02 -22.65 10.23
CA LYS A 37 23.49 -21.40 10.78
C LYS A 37 21.99 -21.50 11.07
N LEU A 38 21.34 -22.56 10.63
CA LEU A 38 19.94 -22.88 10.87
C LEU A 38 19.82 -23.94 11.96
N GLU A 39 18.91 -23.75 12.92
CA GLU A 39 18.68 -24.70 14.02
C GLU A 39 17.26 -25.28 13.92
N ILE A 40 17.16 -26.61 13.76
CA ILE A 40 15.88 -27.31 13.83
C ILE A 40 15.52 -27.55 15.29
N THR A 41 14.46 -26.90 15.76
CA THR A 41 13.99 -26.95 17.14
C THR A 41 12.68 -27.75 17.25
N THR A 42 12.54 -28.51 18.32
CA THR A 42 11.29 -29.27 18.61
C THR A 42 10.34 -28.40 19.44
N ASP A 43 9.10 -28.25 18.98
CA ASP A 43 8.02 -27.60 19.71
C ASP A 43 6.70 -28.33 19.40
N ALA A 44 5.97 -28.76 20.42
CA ALA A 44 4.71 -29.49 20.24
C ALA A 44 3.60 -28.66 19.57
N ASN A 45 3.73 -27.34 19.57
CA ASN A 45 2.77 -26.42 18.94
C ASN A 45 3.12 -26.11 17.46
N ALA A 46 4.32 -26.50 17.01
CA ALA A 46 4.72 -26.37 15.61
C ALA A 46 4.04 -27.45 14.74
N SER A 47 3.83 -27.16 13.47
CA SER A 47 3.42 -28.14 12.47
C SER A 47 4.47 -29.25 12.39
N GLY A 48 4.04 -30.52 12.39
CA GLY A 48 5.00 -31.63 12.44
C GLY A 48 5.83 -31.75 13.74
N GLY A 49 5.62 -30.86 14.73
CA GLY A 49 6.33 -30.84 16.01
C GLY A 49 7.74 -30.26 15.95
N LYS A 50 8.09 -29.56 14.87
CA LYS A 50 9.39 -28.93 14.65
C LYS A 50 9.23 -27.61 13.91
N TYR A 51 10.21 -26.72 14.09
CA TYR A 51 10.36 -25.48 13.33
C TYR A 51 11.84 -25.14 13.17
N VAL A 52 12.17 -24.16 12.37
CA VAL A 52 13.57 -23.72 12.15
C VAL A 52 13.78 -22.34 12.74
N GLU A 53 14.71 -22.22 13.71
CA GLU A 53 15.25 -20.92 14.12
C GLU A 53 16.20 -20.43 13.00
N MET A 54 15.74 -19.39 12.31
CA MET A 54 16.47 -18.78 11.22
C MET A 54 17.45 -17.73 11.77
N GLY A 55 18.65 -18.14 12.11
CA GLY A 55 19.71 -17.23 12.56
C GLY A 55 20.25 -16.38 11.41
N GLU A 56 21.47 -16.67 10.96
CA GLU A 56 22.11 -16.04 9.79
C GLU A 56 22.05 -16.93 8.54
N GLY A 57 21.25 -18.01 8.57
CA GLY A 57 21.12 -18.96 7.47
C GLY A 57 19.94 -18.65 6.57
N ASP A 58 19.90 -19.29 5.41
CA ASP A 58 18.90 -19.12 4.37
C ASP A 58 18.05 -20.39 4.22
N LEU A 59 16.72 -20.25 4.25
CA LEU A 59 15.79 -21.32 3.95
C LEU A 59 15.50 -21.37 2.43
N ALA A 60 15.52 -22.58 1.86
CA ALA A 60 15.28 -22.82 0.44
C ALA A 60 14.17 -23.87 0.25
N PHE A 61 12.94 -23.40 0.10
CA PHE A 61 11.77 -24.26 -0.13
C PHE A 61 11.67 -24.64 -1.60
N THR A 62 11.51 -25.95 -1.86
CA THR A 62 11.14 -26.46 -3.19
C THR A 62 9.65 -26.77 -3.23
N VAL A 63 8.92 -26.14 -4.15
CA VAL A 63 7.48 -26.32 -4.32
C VAL A 63 7.14 -26.77 -5.72
N ASN A 64 6.21 -27.71 -5.86
CA ASN A 64 5.78 -28.22 -7.16
C ASN A 64 4.36 -27.74 -7.48
N MET A 65 4.25 -26.76 -8.38
CA MET A 65 2.97 -26.12 -8.70
C MET A 65 2.20 -26.87 -9.80
N PRO A 66 0.87 -26.98 -9.67
CA PRO A 66 0.04 -27.71 -10.65
C PRO A 66 -0.10 -26.96 -11.98
N SER A 67 0.04 -25.64 -12.00
CA SER A 67 -0.13 -24.78 -13.18
C SER A 67 0.71 -23.52 -13.08
N ASP A 68 0.95 -22.86 -14.22
CA ASP A 68 1.39 -21.48 -14.26
C ASP A 68 0.28 -20.58 -13.68
N GLY A 69 0.66 -19.60 -12.86
CA GLY A 69 -0.35 -18.70 -12.30
C GLY A 69 0.18 -17.74 -11.25
N TYR A 70 -0.77 -16.99 -10.68
CA TYR A 70 -0.51 -16.15 -9.52
C TYR A 70 -1.02 -16.83 -8.25
N TYR A 71 -0.22 -16.71 -7.19
CA TYR A 71 -0.46 -17.35 -5.92
C TYR A 71 -0.22 -16.38 -4.77
N THR A 72 -0.75 -16.69 -3.61
CA THR A 72 -0.49 -15.99 -2.35
C THR A 72 0.40 -16.86 -1.47
N LEU A 73 1.44 -16.27 -0.89
CA LEU A 73 2.36 -16.94 0.03
C LEU A 73 2.03 -16.59 1.48
N TYR A 74 1.85 -17.58 2.30
CA TYR A 74 1.75 -17.47 3.74
C TYR A 74 2.95 -18.15 4.41
N VAL A 75 3.34 -17.63 5.58
CA VAL A 75 4.40 -18.19 6.43
C VAL A 75 3.86 -18.36 7.84
N SER A 76 3.94 -19.56 8.40
CA SER A 76 3.76 -19.79 9.83
C SER A 76 5.08 -19.55 10.53
N TYR A 77 5.04 -18.72 11.59
CA TYR A 77 6.25 -18.30 12.29
C TYR A 77 5.99 -18.03 13.77
N LYS A 78 7.07 -17.93 14.52
CA LYS A 78 7.10 -17.51 15.93
C LYS A 78 8.21 -16.49 16.11
N LEU A 79 7.94 -15.40 16.84
CA LEU A 79 8.89 -14.34 17.11
C LEU A 79 8.62 -13.72 18.48
N PRO A 80 9.36 -14.12 19.54
CA PRO A 80 9.15 -13.61 20.88
C PRO A 80 9.13 -12.09 20.96
N THR A 81 8.19 -11.56 21.75
CA THR A 81 7.90 -10.12 21.84
C THR A 81 9.13 -9.28 22.19
N GLU A 82 10.04 -9.80 23.02
CA GLU A 82 11.28 -9.12 23.40
C GLU A 82 12.26 -8.92 22.24
N ARG A 83 12.12 -9.69 21.15
CA ARG A 83 12.97 -9.54 19.95
C ARG A 83 12.53 -8.38 19.05
N GLY A 84 11.29 -7.90 19.17
CA GLY A 84 10.71 -6.90 18.27
C GLY A 84 10.57 -7.41 16.82
N ASN A 85 10.07 -6.58 15.93
CA ASN A 85 9.89 -6.95 14.52
C ASN A 85 11.22 -7.32 13.84
N LYS A 86 11.17 -8.28 12.91
CA LYS A 86 12.31 -8.74 12.11
C LYS A 86 11.96 -8.76 10.64
N THR A 87 12.97 -8.55 9.79
CA THR A 87 12.77 -8.53 8.33
C THR A 87 13.73 -9.52 7.68
N GLN A 88 13.19 -10.33 6.75
CA GLN A 88 13.95 -11.26 5.92
C GLN A 88 13.68 -10.97 4.45
N ASN A 89 14.61 -11.35 3.56
CA ASN A 89 14.40 -11.20 2.13
C ASN A 89 13.61 -12.39 1.59
N LEU A 90 12.76 -12.14 0.61
CA LEU A 90 12.04 -13.15 -0.16
C LEU A 90 12.67 -13.27 -1.55
N THR A 91 12.97 -14.50 -1.97
CA THR A 91 13.41 -14.78 -3.34
C THR A 91 12.48 -15.79 -4.02
N LEU A 92 12.27 -15.62 -5.32
CA LEU A 92 11.51 -16.55 -6.15
C LEU A 92 12.38 -16.98 -7.35
N ASN A 93 12.67 -18.26 -7.44
CA ASN A 93 13.52 -18.84 -8.50
C ASN A 93 14.87 -18.10 -8.64
N GLY A 94 15.46 -17.69 -7.50
CA GLY A 94 16.74 -16.99 -7.44
C GLY A 94 16.70 -15.48 -7.67
N SER A 95 15.52 -14.90 -7.98
CA SER A 95 15.35 -13.47 -8.13
C SER A 95 14.75 -12.85 -6.87
N SER A 96 15.17 -11.62 -6.52
CA SER A 96 14.57 -10.88 -5.42
C SER A 96 13.07 -10.65 -5.66
N ALA A 97 12.25 -10.93 -4.66
CA ALA A 97 10.79 -10.74 -4.68
C ALA A 97 10.30 -9.85 -3.53
N GLY A 98 11.22 -9.11 -2.91
CA GLY A 98 10.93 -8.18 -1.84
C GLY A 98 11.34 -8.69 -0.47
N GLN A 99 10.69 -8.19 0.56
CA GLN A 99 10.97 -8.49 1.96
C GLN A 99 9.73 -8.95 2.72
N ILE A 100 9.95 -9.75 3.75
CA ILE A 100 8.91 -10.20 4.68
C ILE A 100 9.21 -9.60 6.04
N THR A 101 8.31 -8.77 6.56
CA THR A 101 8.41 -8.26 7.94
C THR A 101 7.56 -9.12 8.86
N PHE A 102 8.21 -9.73 9.83
CA PHE A 102 7.62 -10.55 10.87
C PHE A 102 7.38 -9.68 12.11
N GLY A 103 6.15 -9.59 12.57
CA GLY A 103 5.80 -8.93 13.82
C GLY A 103 6.00 -9.86 15.02
N SER A 104 6.05 -9.28 16.22
CA SER A 104 6.12 -10.07 17.45
C SER A 104 4.94 -11.03 17.58
N ALA A 105 5.24 -12.30 17.89
CA ALA A 105 4.27 -13.37 18.08
C ALA A 105 4.88 -14.44 19.01
N ASP A 106 4.42 -14.50 20.26
CA ASP A 106 4.93 -15.46 21.24
C ASP A 106 4.51 -16.90 20.94
N ASP A 107 3.37 -17.07 20.26
CA ASP A 107 2.88 -18.34 19.73
C ASP A 107 2.96 -18.37 18.20
N PHE A 108 2.94 -19.57 17.60
CA PHE A 108 2.91 -19.72 16.14
C PHE A 108 1.70 -19.01 15.55
N THR A 109 1.97 -18.16 14.58
CA THR A 109 0.94 -17.40 13.83
C THR A 109 1.23 -17.44 12.34
N VAL A 110 0.20 -17.19 11.53
CA VAL A 110 0.31 -17.22 10.07
C VAL A 110 0.28 -15.80 9.52
N LEU A 111 1.33 -15.43 8.80
CA LEU A 111 1.47 -14.15 8.11
C LEU A 111 1.22 -14.33 6.61
N LYS A 112 0.45 -13.43 5.99
CA LYS A 112 0.48 -13.26 4.54
C LYS A 112 1.82 -12.61 4.16
N ALA A 113 2.79 -13.44 3.79
CA ALA A 113 4.15 -13.01 3.51
C ALA A 113 4.26 -12.27 2.17
N ALA A 114 3.53 -12.75 1.14
CA ALA A 114 3.45 -12.09 -0.15
C ALA A 114 2.03 -12.13 -0.68
N GLY A 115 1.51 -10.96 -1.09
CA GLY A 115 0.12 -10.81 -1.55
C GLY A 115 -0.13 -11.49 -2.90
N LYS A 116 0.83 -11.42 -3.82
CA LYS A 116 0.74 -12.01 -5.16
C LYS A 116 2.12 -12.34 -5.68
N ILE A 117 2.36 -13.61 -5.97
CA ILE A 117 3.61 -14.11 -6.56
C ILE A 117 3.30 -14.90 -7.82
N LYS A 118 4.20 -14.84 -8.81
CA LYS A 118 4.09 -15.60 -10.05
C LYS A 118 4.92 -16.86 -9.97
N LEU A 119 4.26 -18.01 -10.07
CA LEU A 119 4.93 -19.32 -10.08
C LEU A 119 4.61 -20.05 -11.38
N LYS A 120 5.57 -20.87 -11.82
CA LYS A 120 5.42 -21.70 -13.03
C LYS A 120 4.91 -23.10 -12.65
N LYS A 121 4.27 -23.76 -13.59
CA LYS A 121 3.96 -25.19 -13.46
C LYS A 121 5.24 -26.00 -13.22
N GLY A 122 5.18 -26.96 -12.31
CA GLY A 122 6.32 -27.76 -11.90
C GLY A 122 7.10 -27.12 -10.76
N GLU A 123 8.38 -27.42 -10.70
CA GLU A 123 9.24 -27.01 -9.60
C GLU A 123 9.56 -25.53 -9.60
N ASN A 124 9.45 -24.91 -8.42
CA ASN A 124 9.86 -23.54 -8.13
C ASN A 124 10.64 -23.52 -6.81
N ALA A 125 11.60 -22.58 -6.71
CA ALA A 125 12.35 -22.32 -5.49
C ALA A 125 11.82 -21.05 -4.82
N ILE A 126 11.46 -21.14 -3.53
CA ILE A 126 11.09 -20.00 -2.70
C ILE A 126 12.11 -19.88 -1.60
N GLY A 127 12.84 -18.77 -1.55
CA GLY A 127 13.85 -18.51 -0.52
C GLY A 127 13.33 -17.51 0.51
N ILE A 128 13.52 -17.82 1.80
CA ILE A 128 13.48 -16.83 2.87
C ILE A 128 14.93 -16.68 3.31
N THR A 129 15.58 -15.57 2.93
CA THR A 129 17.01 -15.38 3.11
C THR A 129 17.29 -14.32 4.17
N HIS A 130 18.40 -14.51 4.88
CA HIS A 130 18.77 -13.64 6.00
C HIS A 130 18.90 -12.17 5.55
N SER A 131 18.30 -11.26 6.32
CA SER A 131 18.45 -9.83 6.19
C SER A 131 18.69 -9.20 7.57
N TRP A 132 17.69 -9.19 8.44
CA TRP A 132 17.83 -8.58 9.75
C TRP A 132 17.09 -9.34 10.83
N GLY A 133 17.87 -9.87 11.79
CA GLY A 133 17.40 -10.50 13.01
C GLY A 133 16.98 -11.98 12.84
N TRP A 134 16.51 -12.57 13.92
CA TRP A 134 16.21 -13.99 14.05
C TRP A 134 14.71 -14.21 14.19
N VAL A 135 14.18 -15.21 13.51
CA VAL A 135 12.77 -15.59 13.52
C VAL A 135 12.65 -17.11 13.43
N GLY A 136 11.71 -17.69 14.14
CA GLY A 136 11.37 -19.12 14.04
C GLY A 136 10.36 -19.34 12.92
N ILE A 137 10.70 -20.11 11.89
CA ILE A 137 9.82 -20.45 10.75
C ILE A 137 9.33 -21.89 10.90
N ASP A 138 8.03 -22.09 10.82
CA ASP A 138 7.34 -23.37 10.95
C ASP A 138 7.08 -24.02 9.57
N TYR A 139 6.34 -23.33 8.71
CA TYR A 139 6.08 -23.77 7.34
C TYR A 139 5.77 -22.58 6.40
N ILE A 140 5.81 -22.84 5.10
CA ILE A 140 5.17 -21.99 4.11
C ILE A 140 3.90 -22.66 3.59
N GLU A 141 2.90 -21.83 3.22
CA GLU A 141 1.68 -22.29 2.58
C GLU A 141 1.36 -21.41 1.36
N ILE A 142 1.03 -22.06 0.24
CA ILE A 142 0.75 -21.41 -1.04
C ILE A 142 -0.70 -21.71 -1.42
N THR A 143 -1.46 -20.65 -1.71
CA THR A 143 -2.85 -20.74 -2.19
C THR A 143 -2.99 -20.04 -3.54
N GLU A 144 -4.04 -20.37 -4.30
CA GLU A 144 -4.38 -19.59 -5.49
C GLU A 144 -4.65 -18.13 -5.10
N PHE A 145 -4.16 -17.19 -5.92
CA PHE A 145 -4.38 -15.77 -5.70
C PHE A 145 -5.84 -15.40 -5.98
N GLU A 146 -6.49 -14.77 -5.01
CA GLU A 146 -7.82 -14.20 -5.15
C GLU A 146 -7.75 -12.67 -5.04
N ALA A 147 -8.08 -11.97 -6.14
CA ALA A 147 -8.03 -10.52 -6.16
C ALA A 147 -9.14 -9.89 -5.33
N THR A 148 -8.80 -9.03 -4.39
CA THR A 148 -9.77 -8.17 -3.67
C THR A 148 -10.29 -7.08 -4.63
N PRO A 149 -11.61 -6.95 -4.83
CA PRO A 149 -12.15 -5.94 -5.72
C PRO A 149 -12.04 -4.53 -5.11
N TRP A 150 -11.76 -3.56 -5.95
CA TRP A 150 -11.68 -2.16 -5.55
C TRP A 150 -13.02 -1.59 -5.10
N ASN A 151 -12.97 -0.77 -4.05
CA ASN A 151 -14.12 -0.02 -3.50
C ASN A 151 -13.67 1.39 -3.07
N ILE A 152 -13.00 2.10 -3.97
CA ILE A 152 -12.45 3.43 -3.72
C ILE A 152 -13.57 4.48 -3.79
N SER A 153 -13.61 5.41 -2.82
CA SER A 153 -14.50 6.58 -2.88
C SER A 153 -14.15 7.46 -4.08
N PRO A 154 -15.13 7.96 -4.84
CA PRO A 154 -14.86 8.92 -5.92
C PRO A 154 -14.64 10.36 -5.43
N LYS A 155 -14.63 10.59 -4.11
CA LYS A 155 -14.48 11.91 -3.48
C LYS A 155 -13.35 11.88 -2.46
N PRO A 156 -12.59 12.97 -2.34
CA PRO A 156 -11.59 13.10 -1.28
C PRO A 156 -12.23 13.15 0.11
N VAL A 157 -11.41 12.89 1.15
CA VAL A 157 -11.86 12.88 2.55
C VAL A 157 -12.04 14.30 3.10
N THR A 158 -11.32 15.28 2.58
CA THR A 158 -11.45 16.68 3.01
C THR A 158 -12.89 17.15 2.74
N PRO A 159 -13.63 17.63 3.76
CA PRO A 159 -14.96 18.18 3.56
C PRO A 159 -14.88 19.48 2.73
N GLU A 160 -15.85 19.72 1.88
CA GLU A 160 -15.91 20.92 1.04
C GLU A 160 -14.59 21.24 0.31
N PRO A 161 -13.98 20.26 -0.40
CA PRO A 161 -12.69 20.45 -1.05
C PRO A 161 -12.75 21.57 -2.09
N THR A 162 -11.65 22.30 -2.26
CA THR A 162 -11.53 23.29 -3.32
C THR A 162 -11.74 22.66 -4.69
N GLU A 163 -12.09 23.44 -5.72
CA GLU A 163 -12.21 22.93 -7.10
C GLU A 163 -10.91 22.27 -7.56
N SER A 164 -9.76 22.84 -7.22
CA SER A 164 -8.46 22.27 -7.55
C SER A 164 -8.22 20.93 -6.88
N ALA A 165 -8.57 20.77 -5.60
CA ALA A 165 -8.47 19.48 -4.90
C ALA A 165 -9.44 18.43 -5.47
N GLN A 166 -10.66 18.83 -5.85
CA GLN A 166 -11.59 17.95 -6.52
C GLN A 166 -11.05 17.48 -7.88
N LYS A 167 -10.50 18.39 -8.67
CA LYS A 167 -9.87 18.09 -9.97
C LYS A 167 -8.69 17.13 -9.79
N LEU A 168 -7.79 17.41 -8.84
CA LEU A 168 -6.64 16.56 -8.56
C LEU A 168 -7.07 15.15 -8.13
N TYR A 169 -7.97 15.03 -7.16
CA TYR A 169 -8.44 13.72 -6.71
C TYR A 169 -9.15 12.96 -7.83
N ASN A 170 -10.00 13.63 -8.62
CA ASN A 170 -10.65 13.02 -9.77
C ASN A 170 -9.64 12.54 -10.82
N PHE A 171 -8.57 13.28 -11.05
CA PHE A 171 -7.49 12.88 -11.95
C PHE A 171 -6.79 11.61 -11.44
N LEU A 172 -6.43 11.55 -10.15
CA LEU A 172 -5.85 10.35 -9.54
C LEU A 172 -6.79 9.16 -9.65
N TYR A 173 -8.05 9.36 -9.25
CA TYR A 173 -9.08 8.33 -9.27
C TYR A 173 -9.34 7.77 -10.67
N THR A 174 -9.41 8.62 -11.69
CA THR A 174 -9.75 8.19 -13.06
C THR A 174 -8.60 7.56 -13.82
N ASN A 175 -7.36 7.87 -13.46
CA ASN A 175 -6.16 7.27 -14.05
C ASN A 175 -5.66 6.02 -13.31
N PHE A 176 -6.09 5.83 -12.06
CA PHE A 176 -5.71 4.68 -11.25
C PHE A 176 -6.01 3.36 -11.96
N GLY A 177 -4.99 2.48 -12.05
CA GLY A 177 -5.07 1.21 -12.76
C GLY A 177 -5.05 1.30 -14.29
N LYS A 178 -4.93 2.49 -14.86
CA LYS A 178 -4.84 2.71 -16.31
C LYS A 178 -3.48 3.25 -16.73
N LYS A 179 -2.87 4.06 -15.89
CA LYS A 179 -1.59 4.72 -16.09
C LYS A 179 -0.87 4.84 -14.75
N VAL A 180 0.44 4.99 -14.78
CA VAL A 180 1.26 5.40 -13.65
C VAL A 180 1.71 6.84 -13.84
N ILE A 181 1.61 7.66 -12.81
CA ILE A 181 2.03 9.07 -12.84
C ILE A 181 3.52 9.13 -12.51
N SER A 182 4.31 9.78 -13.36
CA SER A 182 5.74 9.99 -13.12
C SER A 182 5.98 11.04 -12.05
N GLY A 183 6.90 10.78 -11.12
CA GLY A 183 7.26 11.70 -10.05
C GLY A 183 8.71 11.60 -9.65
N VAL A 184 9.19 12.61 -8.92
CA VAL A 184 10.50 12.65 -8.29
C VAL A 184 10.50 13.64 -7.13
N MET A 185 11.21 13.30 -6.03
CA MET A 185 11.56 14.26 -4.98
C MET A 185 12.69 15.17 -5.44
N THR A 186 12.66 16.43 -5.02
CA THR A 186 13.69 17.43 -5.33
C THR A 186 14.47 17.78 -4.08
N GLU A 187 15.80 17.89 -4.20
CA GLU A 187 16.66 18.23 -3.06
C GLU A 187 16.60 19.73 -2.74
N ARG A 188 16.85 20.55 -3.75
CA ARG A 188 16.96 22.01 -3.56
C ARG A 188 16.10 22.75 -4.60
N PRO A 189 15.18 23.62 -4.15
CA PRO A 189 14.22 24.28 -5.03
C PRO A 189 14.69 25.65 -5.54
N PHE A 190 15.94 26.08 -5.27
CA PHE A 190 16.45 27.43 -5.61
C PHE A 190 17.86 27.42 -6.19
N GLU A 191 18.16 28.47 -6.96
CA GLU A 191 19.49 28.72 -7.50
C GLU A 191 20.48 29.15 -6.41
N ASN A 192 21.77 28.78 -6.59
CA ASN A 192 22.82 29.15 -5.65
C ASN A 192 23.35 30.57 -5.96
N ASP A 193 22.47 31.55 -6.04
CA ASP A 193 22.74 32.95 -6.44
C ASP A 193 22.77 33.93 -5.26
N GLY A 194 22.62 33.42 -4.02
CA GLY A 194 22.56 34.26 -2.82
C GLY A 194 21.19 34.95 -2.61
N ASN A 195 20.28 34.89 -3.60
CA ASN A 195 18.93 35.46 -3.53
C ASN A 195 17.86 34.38 -3.33
N TYR A 196 18.26 33.08 -3.36
CA TYR A 196 17.35 31.93 -3.27
C TYR A 196 16.26 31.97 -4.36
N THR A 197 16.66 32.35 -5.60
CA THR A 197 15.74 32.42 -6.74
C THR A 197 15.16 31.06 -7.01
N PRO A 198 13.82 30.92 -7.02
CA PRO A 198 13.17 29.63 -7.27
C PRO A 198 13.57 29.03 -8.62
N GLN A 199 13.86 27.74 -8.63
CA GLN A 199 14.17 26.99 -9.85
C GLN A 199 12.91 26.63 -10.63
N ASP A 200 13.08 26.16 -11.88
CA ASP A 200 12.04 25.59 -12.74
C ASP A 200 12.49 24.19 -13.22
N PHE A 201 11.69 23.53 -14.05
CA PHE A 201 11.97 22.21 -14.61
C PHE A 201 13.32 22.12 -15.34
N ASP A 202 13.74 23.18 -16.00
CA ASP A 202 14.98 23.21 -16.77
C ASP A 202 16.24 23.42 -15.91
N THR A 203 16.09 23.96 -14.71
CA THR A 203 17.20 24.37 -13.84
C THR A 203 17.34 23.53 -12.57
N GLN A 204 16.25 22.98 -12.06
CA GLN A 204 16.28 22.12 -10.90
C GLN A 204 17.00 20.78 -11.24
N THR A 205 17.87 20.33 -10.35
CA THR A 205 18.86 19.28 -10.62
C THR A 205 18.23 17.98 -11.10
N GLU A 206 17.33 17.37 -10.32
CA GLU A 206 16.69 16.10 -10.64
C GLU A 206 15.79 16.22 -11.88
N LEU A 207 15.01 17.29 -11.97
CA LEU A 207 14.09 17.51 -13.09
C LEU A 207 14.85 17.68 -14.42
N SER A 208 15.91 18.50 -14.43
CA SER A 208 16.73 18.71 -15.62
C SER A 208 17.49 17.45 -16.03
N TYR A 209 17.92 16.62 -15.07
CA TYR A 209 18.55 15.32 -15.35
C TYR A 209 17.58 14.40 -16.06
N ILE A 210 16.37 14.23 -15.53
CA ILE A 210 15.33 13.36 -16.11
C ILE A 210 14.93 13.85 -17.52
N ASN A 211 14.75 15.16 -17.68
CA ASN A 211 14.45 15.74 -19.00
C ASN A 211 15.56 15.48 -20.02
N LYS A 212 16.82 15.70 -19.64
CA LYS A 212 17.97 15.41 -20.52
C LYS A 212 18.06 13.93 -20.92
N ALA A 213 17.74 13.03 -20.00
CA ALA A 213 17.78 11.58 -20.24
C ALA A 213 16.64 11.10 -21.15
N SER A 214 15.44 11.62 -20.97
CA SER A 214 14.21 11.09 -21.59
C SER A 214 13.58 11.99 -22.65
N GLY A 215 13.87 13.29 -22.64
CA GLY A 215 13.18 14.31 -23.44
C GLY A 215 11.82 14.70 -22.90
N LYS A 216 11.46 14.30 -21.67
CA LYS A 216 10.16 14.52 -21.03
C LYS A 216 10.29 14.97 -19.59
N ASN A 217 9.25 15.62 -19.07
CA ASN A 217 9.18 16.08 -17.70
C ASN A 217 8.23 15.21 -16.86
N VAL A 218 8.54 15.05 -15.57
CA VAL A 218 7.66 14.36 -14.63
C VAL A 218 6.40 15.20 -14.34
N VAL A 219 5.31 14.53 -14.00
CA VAL A 219 4.05 15.19 -13.58
C VAL A 219 4.13 15.64 -12.13
N LEU A 220 4.63 14.77 -11.26
CA LEU A 220 4.61 14.94 -9.81
C LEU A 220 5.98 15.39 -9.33
N VAL A 221 6.02 16.53 -8.66
CA VAL A 221 7.25 17.10 -8.10
C VAL A 221 7.12 17.18 -6.59
N GLY A 222 8.05 16.52 -5.90
CA GLY A 222 8.09 16.46 -4.44
C GLY A 222 8.94 17.56 -3.82
N PHE A 223 8.41 18.15 -2.75
CA PHE A 223 9.03 19.14 -1.90
C PHE A 223 8.97 18.70 -0.44
N ASP A 224 9.77 19.33 0.41
CA ASP A 224 9.79 19.05 1.83
C ASP A 224 9.79 20.34 2.67
N PHE A 225 9.00 20.35 3.74
CA PHE A 225 9.05 21.40 4.74
C PHE A 225 10.18 21.20 5.78
N LEU A 226 11.19 20.40 5.43
CA LEU A 226 12.35 20.06 6.27
C LEU A 226 13.00 21.28 6.95
N HIS A 227 12.96 22.43 6.29
CA HIS A 227 13.61 23.66 6.76
C HIS A 227 12.62 24.72 7.25
N ALA A 228 11.33 24.44 7.21
CA ALA A 228 10.30 25.39 7.65
C ALA A 228 10.19 25.48 9.18
N SER A 229 10.56 24.42 9.89
CA SER A 229 10.57 24.36 11.36
C SER A 229 11.92 23.87 11.89
N GLY A 230 12.15 23.97 13.19
CA GLY A 230 13.38 23.57 13.84
C GLY A 230 14.25 24.77 14.27
N LYS A 231 15.40 24.46 14.85
CA LYS A 231 16.31 25.42 15.49
C LYS A 231 16.79 26.56 14.59
N ASN A 232 16.96 26.25 13.31
CA ASN A 232 17.55 27.20 12.35
C ASN A 232 16.51 27.81 11.39
N SER A 233 15.22 27.57 11.59
CA SER A 233 14.17 27.97 10.66
C SER A 233 14.03 29.50 10.46
N ASP A 234 14.56 30.31 11.36
CA ASP A 234 14.64 31.79 11.29
C ASP A 234 15.80 32.31 10.42
N GLN A 235 16.75 31.43 10.05
CA GLN A 235 17.88 31.82 9.22
C GLN A 235 17.45 32.02 7.76
N GLN A 236 18.09 32.96 7.09
CA GLN A 236 17.76 33.36 5.72
C GLN A 236 17.77 32.21 4.73
N TRP A 237 18.73 31.29 4.83
CA TRP A 237 18.81 30.11 3.96
C TRP A 237 17.59 29.19 4.11
N TYR A 238 17.15 28.92 5.35
CA TYR A 238 16.01 28.06 5.66
C TYR A 238 14.69 28.68 5.21
N GLN A 239 14.53 29.99 5.41
CA GLN A 239 13.40 30.75 4.90
C GLN A 239 13.38 30.77 3.37
N GLY A 240 14.54 30.98 2.75
CA GLY A 240 14.72 30.94 1.29
C GLY A 240 14.33 29.58 0.69
N TYR A 241 14.74 28.50 1.33
CA TYR A 241 14.36 27.14 0.92
C TYR A 241 12.84 26.95 0.94
N THR A 242 12.20 27.27 2.05
CA THR A 242 10.74 27.14 2.21
C THR A 242 9.98 28.01 1.22
N HIS A 243 10.40 29.27 1.05
CA HIS A 243 9.82 30.18 0.07
C HIS A 243 9.94 29.65 -1.36
N ALA A 244 11.14 29.23 -1.76
CA ALA A 244 11.37 28.71 -3.10
C ALA A 244 10.59 27.42 -3.39
N SER A 245 10.44 26.53 -2.39
CA SER A 245 9.59 25.35 -2.50
C SER A 245 8.13 25.72 -2.82
N LEU A 246 7.58 26.72 -2.14
CA LEU A 246 6.22 27.18 -2.38
C LEU A 246 6.06 27.84 -3.76
N GLU A 247 7.01 28.69 -4.18
CA GLU A 247 6.96 29.33 -5.51
C GLU A 247 7.12 28.30 -6.65
N MET A 248 8.03 27.33 -6.46
CA MET A 248 8.18 26.26 -7.43
C MET A 248 6.94 25.36 -7.49
N ALA A 249 6.27 25.09 -6.38
CA ALA A 249 5.00 24.36 -6.36
C ALA A 249 3.90 25.06 -7.17
N LYS A 250 3.81 26.40 -7.08
CA LYS A 250 2.91 27.20 -7.93
C LYS A 250 3.25 27.06 -9.41
N THR A 251 4.54 27.09 -9.74
CA THR A 251 5.03 26.89 -11.11
C THR A 251 4.70 25.50 -11.65
N VAL A 252 4.89 24.45 -10.84
CA VAL A 252 4.52 23.07 -11.17
C VAL A 252 3.04 22.98 -11.49
N TRP A 253 2.19 23.51 -10.61
CA TRP A 253 0.73 23.49 -10.81
C TRP A 253 0.32 24.24 -12.07
N LYS A 254 0.87 25.45 -12.29
CA LYS A 254 0.59 26.27 -13.48
C LYS A 254 0.98 25.58 -14.79
N LYS A 255 2.03 24.76 -14.76
CA LYS A 255 2.46 23.94 -15.92
C LYS A 255 1.60 22.67 -16.10
N GLY A 256 0.64 22.40 -15.23
CA GLY A 256 -0.21 21.22 -15.26
C GLY A 256 0.31 20.05 -14.43
N GLY A 257 1.41 20.20 -13.72
CA GLY A 257 1.98 19.20 -12.83
C GLY A 257 1.26 19.16 -11.47
N ILE A 258 1.76 18.30 -10.59
CA ILE A 258 1.19 18.05 -9.26
C ILE A 258 2.28 18.29 -8.21
N PRO A 259 2.14 19.26 -7.30
CA PRO A 259 3.05 19.42 -6.18
C PRO A 259 2.70 18.46 -5.04
N GLN A 260 3.72 17.81 -4.48
CA GLN A 260 3.63 17.04 -3.24
C GLN A 260 4.50 17.69 -2.18
N PHE A 261 4.03 17.75 -0.95
CA PHE A 261 4.84 18.15 0.19
C PHE A 261 4.90 17.04 1.23
N ASN A 262 6.15 16.74 1.65
CA ASN A 262 6.46 16.00 2.86
C ASN A 262 6.78 16.98 4.00
N TRP A 263 6.93 16.46 5.19
CA TRP A 263 7.44 17.24 6.30
C TRP A 263 8.35 16.38 7.18
N HIS A 264 9.66 16.47 6.96
CA HIS A 264 10.64 16.00 7.94
C HIS A 264 10.66 16.99 9.10
N TRP A 265 9.71 16.80 10.00
CA TRP A 265 9.42 17.72 11.10
C TRP A 265 10.51 17.66 12.16
N LYS A 266 11.38 18.66 12.16
CA LYS A 266 12.43 18.80 13.15
C LYS A 266 11.85 19.06 14.53
N ASP A 267 12.69 18.93 15.57
CA ASP A 267 12.31 19.13 16.98
C ASP A 267 11.36 20.31 17.17
N PRO A 268 10.12 20.08 17.60
CA PRO A 268 9.14 21.16 17.82
C PRO A 268 9.56 22.17 18.88
N MET A 269 10.43 21.79 19.83
CA MET A 269 10.97 22.75 20.80
C MET A 269 12.05 23.68 20.21
N HIS A 270 12.45 23.45 18.95
CA HIS A 270 13.51 24.17 18.26
C HIS A 270 14.85 24.17 19.01
N SER A 271 15.08 23.13 19.83
CA SER A 271 16.30 22.99 20.63
C SER A 271 17.46 22.40 19.84
N VAL A 272 17.16 21.54 18.88
CA VAL A 272 18.12 20.84 18.02
C VAL A 272 17.63 20.80 16.58
N GLU A 273 18.57 20.70 15.64
CA GLU A 273 18.31 20.62 14.19
C GLU A 273 18.20 19.14 13.77
N ALA A 274 17.23 18.41 14.32
CA ALA A 274 17.06 16.99 14.13
C ALA A 274 15.59 16.56 14.17
N PHE A 275 15.26 15.51 13.44
CA PHE A 275 13.97 14.80 13.46
C PHE A 275 14.14 13.32 13.84
N TYR A 276 15.35 12.76 13.73
CA TYR A 276 15.69 11.43 14.25
C TYR A 276 15.80 11.44 15.78
N THR A 277 15.50 10.28 16.39
CA THR A 277 15.56 10.09 17.84
C THR A 277 16.80 9.33 18.31
N PHE A 278 17.67 8.97 17.39
CA PHE A 278 18.97 8.37 17.65
C PHE A 278 20.05 8.97 16.76
N SER A 279 21.26 8.99 17.25
CA SER A 279 22.42 9.46 16.48
C SER A 279 22.95 8.37 15.55
N SER A 280 23.19 8.71 14.29
CA SER A 280 23.99 7.91 13.36
C SER A 280 25.36 8.59 13.21
N GLY A 281 26.36 8.09 13.94
CA GLY A 281 27.67 8.73 13.97
C GLY A 281 27.69 10.03 14.78
N ASN A 282 27.94 11.18 14.12
CA ASN A 282 27.96 12.51 14.73
C ASN A 282 26.69 13.33 14.47
N ASP A 283 25.69 12.74 13.85
CA ASP A 283 24.46 13.47 13.51
C ASP A 283 23.68 13.84 14.78
N PRO A 284 23.08 15.02 14.84
CA PRO A 284 22.24 15.42 15.94
C PRO A 284 20.98 14.56 16.00
N TYR A 285 20.45 14.36 17.21
CA TYR A 285 19.15 13.70 17.44
C TYR A 285 18.31 14.52 18.41
N THR A 286 16.98 14.30 18.39
CA THR A 286 16.06 14.93 19.33
C THR A 286 15.56 13.95 20.38
N GLU A 287 15.37 14.42 21.60
CA GLU A 287 14.68 13.69 22.68
C GLU A 287 13.17 14.01 22.71
N PHE A 288 12.70 14.83 21.79
CA PHE A 288 11.28 15.15 21.68
C PHE A 288 10.48 13.91 21.31
N SER A 289 9.32 13.74 21.91
CA SER A 289 8.35 12.70 21.57
C SER A 289 6.92 13.20 21.80
N ILE A 290 5.95 12.56 21.17
CA ILE A 290 4.53 12.93 21.30
C ILE A 290 4.07 12.78 22.76
N GLY A 291 4.60 11.81 23.52
CA GLY A 291 4.26 11.53 24.91
C GLY A 291 4.53 12.68 25.88
N LEU A 292 5.41 13.62 25.50
CA LEU A 292 5.63 14.85 26.24
C LEU A 292 4.37 15.75 26.22
N ALA A 293 3.67 15.79 25.10
CA ALA A 293 2.48 16.61 24.85
C ALA A 293 1.15 15.85 24.94
N TYR A 294 1.17 14.52 24.89
CA TYR A 294 -0.02 13.66 24.84
C TYR A 294 0.05 12.52 25.85
N ASP A 295 -1.00 12.31 26.61
CA ASP A 295 -1.14 11.18 27.52
C ASP A 295 -1.81 10.00 26.81
N THR A 296 -1.04 8.99 26.44
CA THR A 296 -1.51 7.78 25.76
C THR A 296 -2.46 6.92 26.61
N THR A 297 -2.40 7.04 27.93
CA THR A 297 -3.24 6.30 28.87
C THR A 297 -4.66 6.90 28.92
N THR A 298 -4.75 8.23 29.04
CA THR A 298 -6.04 8.92 29.13
C THR A 298 -6.58 9.37 27.78
N GLY A 299 -5.75 9.36 26.73
CA GLY A 299 -6.11 9.83 25.39
C GLY A 299 -6.28 11.35 25.31
N LYS A 300 -5.59 12.13 26.14
CA LYS A 300 -5.75 13.58 26.22
C LYS A 300 -4.46 14.34 25.90
N TRP A 301 -4.61 15.43 25.17
CA TRP A 301 -3.54 16.40 24.97
C TRP A 301 -3.32 17.24 26.24
N LYS A 302 -2.04 17.43 26.58
CA LYS A 302 -1.61 18.31 27.71
C LYS A 302 -1.54 19.73 27.20
N THR A 303 -2.70 20.36 26.99
CA THR A 303 -2.85 21.65 26.25
C THR A 303 -2.09 22.81 26.87
N ASP A 304 -1.77 22.74 28.16
CA ASP A 304 -1.02 23.77 28.86
C ASP A 304 0.50 23.56 28.80
N SER A 305 0.97 22.38 28.32
CA SER A 305 2.40 22.11 28.22
C SER A 305 3.06 22.92 27.10
N ASP A 306 4.35 23.18 27.25
CA ASP A 306 5.13 23.92 26.26
C ASP A 306 5.33 23.06 24.99
N GLU A 307 5.40 21.74 25.14
CA GLU A 307 5.53 20.81 24.03
C GLU A 307 4.27 20.78 23.15
N TYR A 308 3.07 20.78 23.77
CA TYR A 308 1.82 20.90 23.01
C TYR A 308 1.75 22.23 22.24
N LYS A 309 2.09 23.35 22.91
CA LYS A 309 2.13 24.66 22.26
C LYS A 309 3.12 24.73 21.14
N ALA A 310 4.28 24.05 21.27
CA ALA A 310 5.30 23.94 20.24
C ALA A 310 4.79 23.16 19.01
N ILE A 311 4.13 22.01 19.24
CA ILE A 311 3.44 21.24 18.18
C ILE A 311 2.43 22.13 17.44
N MET A 312 1.57 22.83 18.18
CA MET A 312 0.54 23.69 17.58
C MET A 312 1.12 24.85 16.78
N ARG A 313 2.17 25.52 17.32
CA ARG A 313 2.87 26.61 16.62
C ARG A 313 3.41 26.15 15.27
N ASP A 314 4.11 25.01 15.24
CA ASP A 314 4.71 24.50 14.01
C ASP A 314 3.64 24.07 12.99
N MET A 315 2.58 23.39 13.45
CA MET A 315 1.46 23.03 12.58
C MET A 315 0.75 24.25 11.99
N GLU A 316 0.54 25.31 12.78
CA GLU A 316 -0.09 26.53 12.30
C GLU A 316 0.79 27.25 11.26
N MET A 317 2.10 27.27 11.46
CA MET A 317 3.05 27.84 10.51
C MET A 317 3.04 27.10 9.17
N ILE A 318 3.03 25.75 9.19
CA ILE A 318 2.93 24.96 7.96
C ILE A 318 1.56 25.15 7.30
N ALA A 319 0.49 25.18 8.09
CA ALA A 319 -0.85 25.45 7.56
C ALA A 319 -0.93 26.82 6.86
N ASP A 320 -0.34 27.86 7.45
CA ASP A 320 -0.30 29.20 6.86
C ASP A 320 0.51 29.23 5.55
N SER A 321 1.59 28.46 5.47
CA SER A 321 2.36 28.24 4.22
C SER A 321 1.51 27.58 3.14
N LEU A 322 0.81 26.49 3.48
CA LEU A 322 -0.08 25.78 2.55
C LEU A 322 -1.30 26.61 2.14
N LEU A 323 -1.79 27.51 3.01
CA LEU A 323 -2.86 28.46 2.68
C LEU A 323 -2.44 29.43 1.58
N THR A 324 -1.15 29.75 1.44
CA THR A 324 -0.68 30.58 0.31
C THR A 324 -0.91 29.86 -1.02
N LEU A 325 -0.71 28.54 -1.07
CA LEU A 325 -0.98 27.71 -2.25
C LEU A 325 -2.48 27.61 -2.52
N GLN A 326 -3.30 27.44 -1.47
CA GLN A 326 -4.76 27.42 -1.62
C GLN A 326 -5.32 28.72 -2.23
N LYS A 327 -4.80 29.87 -1.79
CA LYS A 327 -5.20 31.19 -2.31
C LYS A 327 -4.89 31.36 -3.81
N GLU A 328 -3.85 30.69 -4.29
CA GLU A 328 -3.45 30.64 -5.71
C GLU A 328 -4.15 29.50 -6.48
N GLY A 329 -5.11 28.80 -5.85
CA GLY A 329 -5.84 27.69 -6.49
C GLY A 329 -5.01 26.41 -6.71
N VAL A 330 -3.90 26.26 -6.01
CA VAL A 330 -3.01 25.08 -6.11
C VAL A 330 -3.50 23.99 -5.17
N ALA A 331 -3.75 22.79 -5.68
CA ALA A 331 -3.96 21.60 -4.86
C ALA A 331 -2.64 20.88 -4.60
N VAL A 332 -2.54 20.21 -3.44
CA VAL A 332 -1.31 19.61 -2.95
C VAL A 332 -1.55 18.18 -2.49
N LEU A 333 -0.66 17.25 -2.86
CA LEU A 333 -0.54 15.97 -2.17
C LEU A 333 0.21 16.23 -0.86
N TRP A 334 -0.45 16.02 0.28
CA TRP A 334 0.10 16.24 1.61
C TRP A 334 0.46 14.91 2.26
N ARG A 335 1.75 14.67 2.51
CA ARG A 335 2.28 13.43 3.08
C ARG A 335 3.01 13.68 4.42
N PRO A 336 2.27 13.91 5.51
CA PRO A 336 2.83 14.12 6.84
C PRO A 336 3.12 12.81 7.57
N LEU A 337 3.99 12.86 8.58
CA LEU A 337 4.24 11.81 9.56
C LEU A 337 4.56 10.44 8.92
N HIS A 338 5.24 10.48 7.77
CA HIS A 338 5.62 9.28 7.05
C HIS A 338 6.55 8.38 7.86
N GLU A 339 6.57 7.07 7.55
CA GLU A 339 7.45 6.07 8.15
C GLU A 339 7.38 5.99 9.69
N ALA A 340 6.26 6.40 10.30
CA ALA A 340 6.11 6.46 11.75
C ALA A 340 6.33 5.11 12.44
N SER A 341 5.91 4.01 11.81
CA SER A 341 6.06 2.64 12.33
C SER A 341 7.50 2.18 12.49
N GLY A 342 8.43 2.79 11.74
CA GLY A 342 9.87 2.57 11.86
C GLY A 342 10.48 3.10 13.17
N LYS A 343 9.81 4.05 13.82
CA LYS A 343 10.18 4.64 15.13
C LYS A 343 11.53 5.37 15.15
N TRP A 344 12.11 5.65 14.00
CA TRP A 344 13.35 6.45 13.92
C TRP A 344 13.09 7.94 13.97
N PHE A 345 11.87 8.37 13.64
CA PHE A 345 11.43 9.75 13.77
C PHE A 345 10.68 9.97 15.09
N TRP A 346 10.78 11.18 15.66
CA TRP A 346 10.13 11.49 16.94
C TRP A 346 8.61 11.27 16.95
N TRP A 347 7.93 11.40 15.81
CA TRP A 347 6.48 11.15 15.72
C TRP A 347 6.10 9.67 15.73
N GLY A 348 7.09 8.76 15.72
CA GLY A 348 6.88 7.31 15.80
C GLY A 348 7.25 6.69 17.14
N THR A 349 8.06 7.37 17.99
CA THR A 349 8.68 6.75 19.18
C THR A 349 7.69 6.29 20.23
N ASP A 350 6.60 7.04 20.45
CA ASP A 350 5.57 6.69 21.45
C ASP A 350 4.50 5.72 20.92
N GLY A 351 4.73 5.14 19.74
CA GLY A 351 3.90 4.09 19.14
C GLY A 351 2.66 4.60 18.41
N ALA A 352 1.94 3.66 17.87
CA ALA A 352 0.83 3.87 16.95
C ALA A 352 -0.26 4.80 17.50
N LYS A 353 -0.65 4.60 18.76
CA LYS A 353 -1.74 5.36 19.39
C LYS A 353 -1.43 6.86 19.49
N ALA A 354 -0.19 7.22 19.81
CA ALA A 354 0.26 8.60 19.87
C ALA A 354 0.35 9.21 18.47
N CYS A 355 0.93 8.50 17.52
CA CYS A 355 1.03 8.95 16.13
C CYS A 355 -0.35 9.20 15.50
N VAL A 356 -1.28 8.27 15.66
CA VAL A 356 -2.68 8.43 15.21
C VAL A 356 -3.34 9.67 15.82
N ALA A 357 -3.10 9.94 17.13
CA ALA A 357 -3.62 11.15 17.78
C ALA A 357 -3.02 12.42 17.17
N LEU A 358 -1.72 12.42 16.85
CA LEU A 358 -1.04 13.56 16.21
C LEU A 358 -1.56 13.79 14.79
N TYR A 359 -1.75 12.73 14.00
CA TYR A 359 -2.31 12.83 12.65
C TYR A 359 -3.72 13.45 12.68
N LYS A 360 -4.58 12.98 13.57
CA LYS A 360 -5.94 13.52 13.74
C LYS A 360 -5.95 14.96 14.23
N LEU A 361 -5.05 15.33 15.14
CA LEU A 361 -4.87 16.71 15.59
C LEU A 361 -4.45 17.62 14.43
N MET A 362 -3.54 17.14 13.58
CA MET A 362 -3.09 17.87 12.38
C MET A 362 -4.24 18.05 11.38
N PHE A 363 -4.98 16.98 11.08
CA PHE A 363 -6.14 17.05 10.19
C PHE A 363 -7.19 18.07 10.72
N ASP A 364 -7.55 17.99 11.99
CA ASP A 364 -8.49 18.92 12.61
C ASP A 364 -7.98 20.38 12.56
N THR A 365 -6.70 20.57 12.84
CA THR A 365 -6.08 21.90 12.81
C THR A 365 -6.06 22.47 11.38
N PHE A 366 -5.64 21.69 10.40
CA PHE A 366 -5.53 22.16 9.02
C PHE A 366 -6.89 22.36 8.38
N VAL A 367 -7.74 21.35 8.43
CA VAL A 367 -9.03 21.35 7.73
C VAL A 367 -10.06 22.19 8.49
N ASN A 368 -10.32 21.89 9.77
CA ASN A 368 -11.45 22.47 10.48
C ASN A 368 -11.13 23.84 11.09
N LYS A 369 -9.90 24.07 11.57
CA LYS A 369 -9.54 25.35 12.23
C LYS A 369 -8.95 26.36 11.24
N LYS A 370 -8.06 25.94 10.32
CA LYS A 370 -7.39 26.82 9.35
C LYS A 370 -8.12 26.91 8.01
N GLY A 371 -9.07 26.01 7.70
CA GLY A 371 -9.81 26.00 6.44
C GLY A 371 -8.98 25.60 5.24
N LEU A 372 -8.03 24.71 5.43
CA LEU A 372 -7.24 24.10 4.33
C LEU A 372 -8.06 23.02 3.65
N HIS A 373 -8.60 23.32 2.49
CA HIS A 373 -9.45 22.44 1.70
C HIS A 373 -8.84 22.04 0.35
N ASN A 374 -7.56 22.37 0.14
CA ASN A 374 -6.81 22.07 -1.10
C ASN A 374 -5.88 20.85 -1.00
N LEU A 375 -5.93 20.10 0.11
CA LEU A 375 -5.04 18.98 0.36
C LEU A 375 -5.68 17.64 0.01
N ILE A 376 -4.88 16.76 -0.62
CA ILE A 376 -5.15 15.33 -0.75
C ILE A 376 -4.21 14.61 0.22
N TRP A 377 -4.77 13.91 1.18
CA TRP A 377 -4.05 13.33 2.31
C TRP A 377 -3.45 11.96 1.97
N VAL A 378 -2.12 11.85 2.04
CA VAL A 378 -1.36 10.65 1.76
C VAL A 378 -0.82 10.07 3.07
N TRP A 379 -1.23 8.86 3.41
CA TRP A 379 -0.71 8.09 4.53
C TRP A 379 0.37 7.13 4.04
N THR A 380 1.55 7.14 4.65
CA THR A 380 2.61 6.15 4.39
C THR A 380 2.46 4.95 5.32
N THR A 381 2.38 3.75 4.76
CA THR A 381 2.32 2.48 5.49
C THR A 381 3.55 1.63 5.25
N ASP A 382 3.83 0.75 6.17
CA ASP A 382 4.68 -0.43 5.95
C ASP A 382 3.83 -1.69 5.73
N GLU A 383 4.46 -2.85 5.78
CA GLU A 383 3.81 -4.15 5.60
C GLU A 383 3.89 -5.03 6.84
N ALA A 384 4.23 -4.43 7.99
CA ALA A 384 4.28 -5.12 9.26
C ALA A 384 2.86 -5.56 9.71
N PRO A 385 2.73 -6.62 10.50
CA PRO A 385 1.45 -7.08 11.00
C PRO A 385 0.67 -6.05 11.81
N ASP A 386 1.35 -5.10 12.46
CA ASP A 386 0.78 -4.01 13.25
C ASP A 386 0.59 -2.71 12.46
N ALA A 387 0.83 -2.71 11.14
CA ALA A 387 0.72 -1.50 10.30
C ALA A 387 -0.65 -0.82 10.40
N LEU A 388 -1.72 -1.58 10.55
CA LEU A 388 -3.07 -1.03 10.69
C LEU A 388 -3.32 -0.32 12.03
N ASP A 389 -2.55 -0.61 13.06
CA ASP A 389 -2.64 0.09 14.35
C ASP A 389 -2.21 1.57 14.22
N TRP A 390 -1.35 1.86 13.24
CA TRP A 390 -0.85 3.19 12.92
C TRP A 390 -1.78 4.01 12.03
N TYR A 391 -2.78 3.37 11.42
CA TYR A 391 -3.68 4.00 10.47
C TYR A 391 -4.68 4.93 11.13
N PRO A 392 -4.74 6.23 10.75
CA PRO A 392 -5.64 7.18 11.40
C PRO A 392 -7.14 6.95 11.12
N GLY A 393 -7.46 6.19 10.07
CA GLY A 393 -8.83 5.85 9.69
C GLY A 393 -9.18 6.30 8.26
N ASP A 394 -10.19 5.63 7.69
CA ASP A 394 -10.61 5.87 6.30
C ASP A 394 -11.07 7.31 6.05
N GLU A 395 -11.56 7.99 7.07
CA GLU A 395 -12.07 9.37 7.01
C GLU A 395 -10.99 10.46 6.99
N TYR A 396 -9.72 10.09 7.23
CA TYR A 396 -8.58 11.01 7.27
C TYR A 396 -7.59 10.85 6.13
N VAL A 397 -7.75 9.81 5.30
CA VAL A 397 -6.76 9.42 4.29
C VAL A 397 -7.42 9.25 2.93
N ASP A 398 -6.85 9.88 1.91
CA ASP A 398 -7.24 9.73 0.50
C ASP A 398 -6.48 8.62 -0.20
N VAL A 399 -5.18 8.57 0.00
CA VAL A 399 -4.24 7.68 -0.68
C VAL A 399 -3.35 6.98 0.35
N VAL A 400 -3.13 5.69 0.17
CA VAL A 400 -2.16 4.92 0.95
C VAL A 400 -0.90 4.75 0.14
N GLY A 401 0.21 5.24 0.68
CA GLY A 401 1.53 5.16 0.08
C GLY A 401 2.39 4.07 0.73
N ARG A 402 3.29 3.52 -0.05
CA ARG A 402 4.36 2.63 0.39
C ARG A 402 5.70 3.28 0.05
N ASP A 403 6.56 3.44 1.07
CA ASP A 403 7.95 3.82 0.86
C ASP A 403 8.75 2.53 0.69
N TYR A 404 9.38 2.35 -0.47
CA TYR A 404 10.03 1.10 -0.81
C TYR A 404 11.48 1.28 -1.28
N TYR A 405 12.41 0.71 -0.53
CA TYR A 405 13.83 0.64 -0.84
C TYR A 405 14.31 -0.81 -0.75
N TYR A 406 15.12 -1.23 -1.72
CA TYR A 406 15.78 -2.53 -1.63
C TYR A 406 16.89 -2.49 -0.56
N TYR A 407 16.98 -3.58 0.20
CA TYR A 407 18.06 -3.76 1.16
C TYR A 407 18.66 -5.19 1.02
N PRO A 408 19.95 -5.35 0.73
CA PRO A 408 20.91 -4.28 0.37
C PRO A 408 20.43 -3.42 -0.79
N ARG A 409 20.85 -2.14 -0.82
CA ARG A 409 20.47 -1.22 -1.90
C ARG A 409 20.99 -1.74 -3.24
N GLU A 410 20.11 -1.88 -4.21
CA GLU A 410 20.38 -2.38 -5.56
C GLU A 410 19.48 -1.69 -6.59
N SER A 411 19.93 -1.66 -7.85
CA SER A 411 19.08 -1.28 -8.97
C SER A 411 18.19 -2.46 -9.33
N ASN A 412 16.90 -2.33 -8.99
CA ASN A 412 15.91 -3.38 -9.29
C ASN A 412 14.58 -2.73 -9.65
N HIS A 413 14.15 -2.93 -10.89
CA HIS A 413 12.99 -2.30 -11.50
C HIS A 413 11.76 -3.22 -11.57
N ALA A 414 11.70 -4.26 -10.74
CA ALA A 414 10.55 -5.17 -10.67
C ALA A 414 9.27 -4.41 -10.28
N SER A 415 8.12 -4.95 -10.67
CA SER A 415 6.80 -4.32 -10.50
C SER A 415 6.37 -4.10 -9.05
N LEU A 416 7.00 -4.77 -8.07
CA LEU A 416 6.62 -4.81 -6.66
C LEU A 416 5.17 -5.29 -6.43
N ILE A 417 4.69 -6.18 -7.29
CA ILE A 417 3.29 -6.67 -7.26
C ILE A 417 2.90 -7.30 -5.93
N SER A 418 3.82 -7.98 -5.27
CA SER A 418 3.56 -8.60 -3.97
C SER A 418 3.23 -7.56 -2.90
N SER A 419 4.04 -6.50 -2.81
CA SER A 419 3.83 -5.36 -1.93
C SER A 419 2.55 -4.62 -2.28
N PHE A 420 2.31 -4.35 -3.57
CA PHE A 420 1.09 -3.69 -4.04
C PHE A 420 -0.18 -4.42 -3.59
N GLU A 421 -0.29 -5.73 -3.83
CA GLU A 421 -1.48 -6.50 -3.46
C GLU A 421 -1.61 -6.63 -1.94
N LYS A 422 -0.50 -6.72 -1.20
CA LYS A 422 -0.53 -6.75 0.26
C LYS A 422 -1.05 -5.45 0.84
N VAL A 423 -0.54 -4.30 0.41
CA VAL A 423 -1.03 -2.98 0.83
C VAL A 423 -2.50 -2.81 0.44
N LYS A 424 -2.89 -3.12 -0.80
CA LYS A 424 -4.27 -3.09 -1.25
C LYS A 424 -5.20 -3.88 -0.33
N ASP A 425 -4.84 -5.12 -0.01
CA ASP A 425 -5.66 -6.01 0.83
C ASP A 425 -5.76 -5.51 2.27
N MET A 426 -4.65 -5.03 2.86
CA MET A 426 -4.62 -4.47 4.21
C MET A 426 -5.64 -3.34 4.39
N TYR A 427 -5.80 -2.48 3.40
CA TYR A 427 -6.76 -1.37 3.40
C TYR A 427 -8.09 -1.72 2.72
N GLY A 428 -8.39 -3.01 2.52
CA GLY A 428 -9.65 -3.52 1.97
C GLY A 428 -9.97 -3.01 0.58
N ALA A 429 -8.95 -2.66 -0.22
CA ALA A 429 -9.05 -2.07 -1.56
C ALA A 429 -9.93 -0.78 -1.60
N LYS A 430 -9.97 -0.01 -0.50
CA LYS A 430 -10.78 1.21 -0.37
C LYS A 430 -10.04 2.50 -0.73
N LYS A 431 -8.73 2.43 -0.88
CA LYS A 431 -7.86 3.59 -1.13
C LYS A 431 -7.08 3.42 -2.41
N ILE A 432 -6.75 4.53 -3.06
CA ILE A 432 -5.72 4.56 -4.09
C ILE A 432 -4.41 4.14 -3.44
N VAL A 433 -3.64 3.28 -4.10
CA VAL A 433 -2.34 2.77 -3.61
C VAL A 433 -1.22 3.31 -4.48
N THR A 434 -0.12 3.73 -3.87
CA THR A 434 1.01 4.34 -4.58
C THR A 434 2.36 3.99 -3.97
N LEU A 435 3.43 4.16 -4.74
CA LEU A 435 4.79 4.31 -4.21
C LEU A 435 4.97 5.78 -3.83
N SER A 436 4.79 6.07 -2.53
CA SER A 436 4.88 7.44 -2.01
C SER A 436 6.33 7.93 -1.92
N GLU A 437 7.27 6.98 -1.84
CA GLU A 437 8.70 7.19 -1.87
C GLU A 437 9.38 5.87 -2.29
N ASN A 438 10.41 5.93 -3.11
CA ASN A 438 11.11 4.72 -3.53
C ASN A 438 12.56 4.97 -3.93
N GLY A 439 13.32 3.86 -4.02
CA GLY A 439 14.61 3.82 -4.71
C GLY A 439 14.41 3.64 -6.21
N SER A 440 14.66 2.44 -6.73
CA SER A 440 14.46 2.14 -8.17
C SER A 440 12.99 2.30 -8.58
N VAL A 441 12.74 2.92 -9.73
CA VAL A 441 11.41 3.02 -10.32
C VAL A 441 11.06 1.70 -11.00
N PRO A 442 9.93 1.06 -10.66
CA PRO A 442 9.48 -0.13 -11.37
C PRO A 442 9.24 0.12 -12.86
N TYR A 443 9.63 -0.82 -13.72
CA TYR A 443 9.37 -0.66 -15.15
C TYR A 443 7.87 -0.76 -15.46
N PRO A 444 7.33 0.21 -16.22
CA PRO A 444 5.88 0.29 -16.48
C PRO A 444 5.29 -0.94 -17.18
N ASP A 445 6.06 -1.59 -18.04
CA ASP A 445 5.61 -2.82 -18.71
C ASP A 445 5.43 -3.98 -17.72
N GLU A 446 6.30 -4.10 -16.72
CA GLU A 446 6.17 -5.09 -15.66
C GLU A 446 4.98 -4.77 -14.75
N MET A 447 4.82 -3.49 -14.35
CA MET A 447 3.65 -3.06 -13.58
C MET A 447 2.35 -3.41 -14.30
N LYS A 448 2.28 -3.13 -15.61
CA LYS A 448 1.10 -3.43 -16.46
C LYS A 448 0.87 -4.94 -16.58
N ALA A 449 1.92 -5.72 -16.81
CA ALA A 449 1.83 -7.17 -16.98
C ALA A 449 1.36 -7.89 -15.71
N ASP A 450 1.84 -7.46 -14.55
CA ASP A 450 1.51 -8.06 -13.26
C ASP A 450 0.23 -7.50 -12.63
N GLY A 451 -0.18 -6.28 -13.06
CA GLY A 451 -1.30 -5.55 -12.48
C GLY A 451 -0.93 -4.80 -11.19
N ALA A 452 0.34 -4.47 -10.99
CA ALA A 452 0.82 -3.60 -9.91
C ALA A 452 0.46 -2.14 -10.24
N ASN A 453 -0.79 -1.78 -10.00
CA ASN A 453 -1.38 -0.51 -10.44
C ASN A 453 -1.01 0.65 -9.50
N TRP A 454 0.29 0.86 -9.23
CA TRP A 454 0.75 2.00 -8.47
C TRP A 454 0.26 3.30 -9.11
N SER A 455 -0.37 4.19 -8.32
CA SER A 455 -0.90 5.45 -8.85
C SER A 455 0.21 6.36 -9.37
N TRP A 456 1.32 6.43 -8.62
CA TRP A 456 2.55 7.10 -9.03
C TRP A 456 3.76 6.39 -8.43
N PHE A 457 4.96 6.75 -8.90
CA PHE A 457 6.24 6.48 -8.28
C PHE A 457 6.92 7.80 -7.92
N MET A 458 7.76 7.79 -6.87
CA MET A 458 8.42 8.98 -6.33
C MET A 458 9.82 8.62 -5.82
N PRO A 459 10.81 8.40 -6.70
CA PRO A 459 12.17 8.19 -6.23
C PRO A 459 12.66 9.40 -5.43
N TRP A 460 13.42 9.09 -4.36
CA TRP A 460 14.04 10.13 -3.54
C TRP A 460 15.06 10.91 -4.37
N TYR A 461 15.42 12.10 -3.95
CA TYR A 461 16.36 12.94 -4.67
C TYR A 461 17.81 12.41 -4.68
N GLY A 462 18.70 13.10 -5.38
CA GLY A 462 20.12 12.81 -5.45
C GLY A 462 20.41 11.44 -6.07
N ASP A 463 21.21 10.63 -5.42
CA ASP A 463 21.66 9.31 -5.89
C ASP A 463 20.52 8.32 -6.17
N TYR A 464 19.32 8.55 -5.66
CA TYR A 464 18.16 7.71 -5.98
C TYR A 464 17.49 8.13 -7.28
N ALA A 465 17.52 9.41 -7.61
CA ALA A 465 16.92 9.94 -8.84
C ALA A 465 17.90 10.04 -10.01
N MET A 466 19.19 9.99 -9.74
CA MET A 466 20.27 10.19 -10.72
C MET A 466 21.30 9.06 -10.63
N GLU A 467 22.30 9.09 -11.50
CA GLU A 467 23.43 8.18 -11.41
C GLU A 467 24.14 8.32 -10.05
N GLY A 468 24.23 7.23 -9.31
CA GLY A 468 24.85 7.14 -8.01
C GLY A 468 25.53 5.79 -7.82
N TRP A 469 26.01 5.49 -6.62
CA TRP A 469 26.79 4.30 -6.35
C TRP A 469 26.01 2.98 -6.57
N ALA A 470 24.67 2.97 -6.37
CA ALA A 470 23.82 1.81 -6.60
C ALA A 470 23.07 1.86 -7.94
N ASN A 471 23.12 2.98 -8.65
CA ASN A 471 22.41 3.20 -9.93
C ASN A 471 20.92 2.85 -9.86
N ASP A 472 20.22 3.23 -8.78
CA ASP A 472 18.77 2.97 -8.64
C ASP A 472 18.01 3.44 -9.89
N ASN A 473 18.31 4.65 -10.36
CA ASN A 473 17.74 5.22 -11.58
C ASN A 473 18.84 5.98 -12.35
N ASN A 474 19.21 5.48 -13.51
CA ASN A 474 20.16 6.11 -14.43
C ASN A 474 19.44 6.68 -15.66
N ALA A 475 20.21 7.29 -16.59
CA ALA A 475 19.64 7.87 -17.80
C ALA A 475 18.88 6.86 -18.67
N GLU A 476 19.33 5.61 -18.76
CA GLU A 476 18.65 4.58 -19.57
C GLU A 476 17.35 4.11 -18.91
N SER A 477 17.33 3.93 -17.59
CA SER A 477 16.09 3.60 -16.86
C SER A 477 15.06 4.72 -16.98
N TRP A 478 15.46 6.00 -16.83
CA TRP A 478 14.56 7.13 -17.05
C TRP A 478 14.03 7.21 -18.48
N LYS A 479 14.89 6.97 -19.48
CA LYS A 479 14.46 6.91 -20.87
C LYS A 479 13.43 5.82 -21.08
N THR A 480 13.64 4.63 -20.51
CA THR A 480 12.70 3.50 -20.58
C THR A 480 11.36 3.84 -19.92
N VAL A 481 11.40 4.38 -18.69
CA VAL A 481 10.20 4.69 -17.90
C VAL A 481 9.38 5.82 -18.53
N MET A 482 10.02 6.95 -18.85
CA MET A 482 9.33 8.17 -19.29
C MET A 482 8.79 8.08 -20.73
N ASN A 483 9.35 7.20 -21.58
CA ASN A 483 8.88 6.99 -22.95
C ASN A 483 7.91 5.81 -23.09
N ASN A 484 7.53 5.17 -21.98
CA ASN A 484 6.55 4.10 -21.98
C ASN A 484 5.12 4.67 -22.04
N GLU A 485 4.28 4.07 -22.89
CA GLU A 485 2.88 4.49 -23.05
C GLU A 485 2.04 4.39 -21.77
N TYR A 486 2.43 3.53 -20.81
CA TYR A 486 1.75 3.38 -19.53
C TYR A 486 2.08 4.51 -18.54
N THR A 487 3.18 5.24 -18.74
CA THR A 487 3.61 6.37 -17.91
C THR A 487 2.95 7.67 -18.37
N LEU A 488 2.37 8.42 -17.42
CA LEU A 488 1.97 9.80 -17.65
C LEU A 488 3.15 10.73 -17.39
N THR A 489 3.43 11.60 -18.35
CA THR A 489 4.44 12.66 -18.29
C THR A 489 3.76 14.02 -18.32
N LEU A 490 4.48 15.10 -17.99
CA LEU A 490 3.91 16.45 -17.97
C LEU A 490 3.33 16.85 -19.34
N GLU A 491 3.93 16.33 -20.41
CA GLU A 491 3.49 16.55 -21.78
C GLU A 491 2.12 15.93 -22.09
N ASP A 492 1.71 14.92 -21.29
CA ASP A 492 0.41 14.26 -21.42
C ASP A 492 -0.71 14.96 -20.63
N MET A 493 -0.33 15.96 -19.80
CA MET A 493 -1.27 16.64 -18.92
C MET A 493 -2.11 17.69 -19.69
N PRO A 494 -3.43 17.71 -19.48
CA PRO A 494 -4.30 18.68 -20.17
C PRO A 494 -4.14 20.12 -19.68
N GLY A 495 -3.47 20.33 -18.53
CA GLY A 495 -3.50 21.56 -17.76
C GLY A 495 -4.75 21.66 -16.88
N TRP A 496 -4.60 22.19 -15.66
CA TRP A 496 -5.67 22.20 -14.66
C TRP A 496 -6.81 23.16 -14.99
N ASP A 497 -6.56 24.18 -15.78
CA ASP A 497 -7.55 25.11 -16.32
C ASP A 497 -8.48 24.47 -17.36
N LYS A 498 -7.96 23.48 -18.10
CA LYS A 498 -8.69 22.74 -19.15
C LYS A 498 -9.18 21.38 -18.69
N TYR A 499 -8.73 20.91 -17.52
CA TYR A 499 -9.13 19.59 -17.00
C TYR A 499 -10.61 19.60 -16.62
N GLU A 500 -11.38 18.77 -17.31
CA GLU A 500 -12.79 18.50 -17.00
C GLU A 500 -12.88 17.23 -16.14
N MET A 501 -13.51 17.34 -14.97
CA MET A 501 -13.72 16.21 -14.09
C MET A 501 -14.54 15.13 -14.79
N GLN A 502 -13.99 13.94 -14.85
CA GLN A 502 -14.67 12.80 -15.46
C GLN A 502 -15.64 12.19 -14.46
N THR A 503 -16.86 11.95 -14.90
CA THR A 503 -17.88 11.20 -14.16
C THR A 503 -17.67 9.68 -14.26
N THR A 504 -16.51 9.25 -14.74
CA THR A 504 -16.21 7.84 -14.89
C THR A 504 -16.18 7.19 -13.53
N ILE A 505 -17.26 6.52 -13.19
CA ILE A 505 -17.22 5.46 -12.20
C ILE A 505 -16.07 4.54 -12.64
N ILE A 506 -14.98 4.41 -11.84
CA ILE A 506 -14.19 3.17 -11.91
C ILE A 506 -15.28 2.14 -11.86
N ALA A 507 -15.44 1.34 -12.90
CA ALA A 507 -16.40 0.28 -12.87
C ALA A 507 -16.03 -0.58 -11.64
N THR A 508 -16.52 -0.16 -10.47
CA THR A 508 -16.94 -1.13 -9.51
C THR A 508 -17.84 -1.95 -10.39
N SER A 509 -17.34 -3.09 -10.90
CA SER A 509 -18.27 -4.10 -11.33
C SER A 509 -19.21 -4.13 -10.15
N LYS A 510 -20.42 -3.54 -10.28
CA LYS A 510 -21.50 -3.88 -9.36
C LYS A 510 -21.47 -5.37 -9.52
N LYS A 511 -20.79 -6.04 -8.57
CA LYS A 511 -20.80 -7.49 -8.54
C LYS A 511 -22.27 -7.76 -8.49
N ALA A 512 -22.80 -8.21 -9.61
CA ALA A 512 -24.20 -8.47 -9.75
C ALA A 512 -24.51 -9.41 -8.60
N VAL A 513 -25.21 -8.87 -7.63
CA VAL A 513 -25.43 -9.54 -6.35
C VAL A 513 -26.33 -10.73 -6.67
N PRO A 514 -26.02 -11.95 -6.24
CA PRO A 514 -26.91 -13.07 -6.44
C PRO A 514 -28.28 -12.74 -5.88
N ALA A 515 -29.31 -12.84 -6.70
CA ALA A 515 -30.68 -12.64 -6.27
C ALA A 515 -31.35 -14.00 -6.05
N ILE A 516 -32.14 -14.13 -5.00
CA ILE A 516 -32.95 -15.34 -4.76
C ILE A 516 -34.41 -15.01 -4.72
N GLN A 517 -35.20 -15.96 -5.19
CA GLN A 517 -36.66 -15.94 -5.09
C GLN A 517 -37.15 -17.33 -4.68
N LEU A 518 -38.00 -17.40 -3.64
CA LEU A 518 -38.66 -18.62 -3.26
C LEU A 518 -39.99 -18.75 -4.03
N VAL A 519 -40.11 -19.77 -4.86
CA VAL A 519 -41.33 -20.09 -5.62
C VAL A 519 -41.84 -21.44 -5.17
N GLY A 520 -42.87 -21.45 -4.35
CA GLY A 520 -43.32 -22.65 -3.69
C GLY A 520 -42.27 -23.25 -2.75
N ARG A 521 -41.75 -24.42 -3.10
CA ARG A 521 -40.62 -25.06 -2.38
C ARG A 521 -39.34 -25.14 -3.21
N ASP A 522 -39.23 -24.28 -4.20
CA ASP A 522 -38.06 -24.15 -5.05
C ASP A 522 -37.40 -22.80 -4.84
N LEU A 523 -36.10 -22.81 -4.47
CA LEU A 523 -35.27 -21.61 -4.36
C LEU A 523 -34.62 -21.33 -5.72
N GLN A 524 -35.14 -20.33 -6.43
CA GLN A 524 -34.54 -19.84 -7.65
C GLN A 524 -33.37 -18.95 -7.27
N VAL A 525 -32.19 -19.21 -7.85
CA VAL A 525 -30.95 -18.46 -7.61
C VAL A 525 -30.45 -17.89 -8.94
N ASN A 526 -30.42 -16.57 -9.01
CA ASN A 526 -29.78 -15.85 -10.11
C ASN A 526 -28.41 -15.39 -9.64
N LEU A 527 -27.35 -16.01 -10.16
CA LEU A 527 -26.01 -15.84 -9.61
C LEU A 527 -25.40 -14.50 -9.96
N ASN A 528 -25.66 -13.97 -11.16
CA ASN A 528 -24.91 -12.84 -11.69
C ASN A 528 -23.38 -12.95 -11.43
N ALA A 529 -22.87 -14.18 -11.34
CA ALA A 529 -21.51 -14.54 -10.96
C ALA A 529 -21.10 -15.84 -11.66
N SER A 530 -19.81 -16.08 -11.78
CA SER A 530 -19.28 -17.32 -12.39
C SER A 530 -19.45 -18.54 -11.47
N MET A 531 -19.55 -18.33 -10.16
CA MET A 531 -19.77 -19.38 -9.18
C MET A 531 -20.33 -18.83 -7.87
N ALA A 532 -21.20 -19.62 -7.19
CA ALA A 532 -21.66 -19.31 -5.83
C ALA A 532 -21.79 -20.58 -4.98
N GLN A 533 -21.56 -20.43 -3.70
CA GLN A 533 -21.88 -21.39 -2.66
C GLN A 533 -23.19 -20.97 -1.99
N VAL A 534 -24.24 -21.77 -2.12
CA VAL A 534 -25.51 -21.57 -1.41
C VAL A 534 -25.57 -22.56 -0.25
N SER A 535 -25.73 -22.04 0.97
CA SER A 535 -25.88 -22.83 2.20
C SER A 535 -27.18 -22.46 2.89
N ILE A 536 -27.94 -23.45 3.37
CA ILE A 536 -29.23 -23.24 4.06
C ILE A 536 -29.08 -23.76 5.47
N TYR A 537 -29.50 -22.97 6.44
CA TYR A 537 -29.41 -23.28 7.87
C TYR A 537 -30.79 -23.26 8.51
N ASP A 538 -31.03 -24.14 9.47
CA ASP A 538 -32.18 -24.08 10.36
C ASP A 538 -32.02 -22.98 11.42
N LEU A 539 -33.03 -22.81 12.29
CA LEU A 539 -32.99 -21.82 13.38
C LEU A 539 -31.97 -22.14 14.48
N GLN A 540 -31.51 -23.37 14.56
CA GLN A 540 -30.49 -23.84 15.51
C GLN A 540 -29.07 -23.59 14.97
N GLY A 541 -28.93 -23.08 13.71
CA GLY A 541 -27.67 -22.84 13.06
C GLY A 541 -27.06 -24.07 12.36
N ASN A 542 -27.76 -25.21 12.31
CA ASN A 542 -27.29 -26.39 11.59
C ASN A 542 -27.43 -26.18 10.08
N ARG A 543 -26.39 -26.52 9.33
CA ARG A 543 -26.45 -26.48 7.87
C ARG A 543 -27.20 -27.68 7.32
N VAL A 544 -28.43 -27.43 6.84
CA VAL A 544 -29.33 -28.47 6.32
C VAL A 544 -29.19 -28.73 4.82
N LEU A 545 -28.58 -27.80 4.08
CA LEU A 545 -28.30 -27.97 2.66
C LEU A 545 -27.08 -27.10 2.26
N ALA A 546 -26.24 -27.61 1.37
CA ALA A 546 -25.20 -26.87 0.71
C ALA A 546 -25.11 -27.26 -0.76
N LYS A 547 -25.02 -26.25 -1.66
CA LYS A 547 -24.90 -26.47 -3.10
C LYS A 547 -23.99 -25.41 -3.72
N LYS A 548 -23.00 -25.86 -4.51
CA LYS A 548 -22.25 -24.99 -5.40
C LYS A 548 -23.00 -24.83 -6.72
N MET A 549 -23.05 -23.62 -7.25
CA MET A 549 -23.71 -23.28 -8.51
C MET A 549 -22.79 -22.45 -9.37
N SER A 550 -22.65 -22.82 -10.64
CA SER A 550 -21.83 -22.10 -11.65
C SER A 550 -22.69 -21.32 -12.65
N GLN A 551 -24.01 -21.45 -12.56
CA GLN A 551 -24.99 -20.75 -13.41
C GLN A 551 -26.29 -20.56 -12.64
N ASN A 552 -27.16 -19.70 -13.16
CA ASN A 552 -28.52 -19.55 -12.65
C ASN A 552 -29.21 -20.91 -12.58
N GLY A 553 -30.01 -21.12 -11.55
CA GLY A 553 -30.70 -22.40 -11.40
C GLY A 553 -31.60 -22.45 -10.18
N THR A 554 -32.18 -23.62 -9.96
CA THR A 554 -33.14 -23.86 -8.91
C THR A 554 -32.59 -24.89 -7.93
N ILE A 555 -32.84 -24.67 -6.65
CA ILE A 555 -32.57 -25.61 -5.57
C ILE A 555 -33.90 -26.08 -4.98
N ALA A 556 -34.24 -27.36 -5.18
CA ALA A 556 -35.45 -27.95 -4.61
C ALA A 556 -35.32 -28.11 -3.09
N LEU A 557 -36.25 -27.54 -2.34
CA LEU A 557 -36.31 -27.59 -0.87
C LEU A 557 -37.40 -28.52 -0.38
N SER A 558 -37.94 -29.39 -1.23
CA SER A 558 -39.04 -30.29 -0.94
C SER A 558 -38.75 -31.27 0.21
N ARG A 559 -37.47 -31.59 0.45
CA ARG A 559 -37.03 -32.47 1.55
C ARG A 559 -36.87 -31.78 2.91
N LEU A 560 -36.91 -30.45 2.96
CA LEU A 560 -36.82 -29.72 4.21
C LEU A 560 -38.19 -29.60 4.88
N ALA A 561 -38.24 -29.58 6.19
CA ALA A 561 -39.49 -29.39 6.95
C ALA A 561 -40.08 -27.98 6.67
N ARG A 562 -41.37 -27.80 6.97
CA ARG A 562 -41.98 -26.45 6.94
C ARG A 562 -41.40 -25.62 8.07
N GLY A 563 -41.15 -24.35 7.82
CA GLY A 563 -40.56 -23.43 8.80
C GLY A 563 -39.59 -22.41 8.21
N PRO A 564 -39.05 -21.55 9.07
CA PRO A 564 -38.08 -20.52 8.67
C PRO A 564 -36.66 -21.11 8.53
N TYR A 565 -35.93 -20.61 7.53
CA TYR A 565 -34.54 -20.96 7.23
C TYR A 565 -33.74 -19.72 6.90
N LEU A 566 -32.43 -19.75 7.15
CA LEU A 566 -31.45 -18.74 6.69
C LEU A 566 -30.71 -19.30 5.46
N VAL A 567 -30.81 -18.61 4.35
CA VAL A 567 -30.03 -18.88 3.12
C VAL A 567 -28.83 -17.97 3.10
N LYS A 568 -27.64 -18.55 3.14
CA LYS A 568 -26.35 -17.85 2.97
C LYS A 568 -25.82 -18.11 1.57
N ILE A 569 -25.57 -17.06 0.80
CA ILE A 569 -24.96 -17.13 -0.53
C ILE A 569 -23.61 -16.43 -0.48
N GLN A 570 -22.58 -17.17 -0.88
CA GLN A 570 -21.22 -16.66 -1.02
C GLN A 570 -20.85 -16.71 -2.50
N ALA A 571 -20.61 -15.55 -3.10
CA ALA A 571 -20.24 -15.42 -4.50
C ALA A 571 -19.32 -14.21 -4.67
N ASN A 572 -18.26 -14.34 -5.46
CA ASN A 572 -17.35 -13.24 -5.77
C ASN A 572 -16.77 -12.54 -4.51
N GLY A 573 -16.50 -13.28 -3.41
CA GLY A 573 -16.04 -12.72 -2.14
C GLY A 573 -17.10 -11.97 -1.33
N LEU A 574 -18.38 -11.95 -1.78
CA LEU A 574 -19.50 -11.38 -1.04
C LEU A 574 -20.29 -12.48 -0.34
N THR A 575 -20.76 -12.18 0.86
CA THR A 575 -21.72 -13.02 1.58
C THR A 575 -23.05 -12.30 1.70
N GLN A 576 -24.14 -12.97 1.29
CA GLN A 576 -25.50 -12.50 1.52
C GLN A 576 -26.28 -13.49 2.34
N ASN A 577 -27.13 -12.96 3.23
CA ASN A 577 -28.00 -13.74 4.07
C ASN A 577 -29.47 -13.35 3.79
N HIS A 578 -30.29 -14.34 3.50
CA HIS A 578 -31.71 -14.16 3.23
C HIS A 578 -32.54 -15.09 4.15
N LYS A 579 -33.56 -14.52 4.77
CA LYS A 579 -34.53 -15.34 5.53
C LYS A 579 -35.64 -15.79 4.59
N ILE A 580 -35.91 -17.09 4.54
CA ILE A 580 -37.02 -17.70 3.80
C ILE A 580 -37.91 -18.46 4.75
N THR A 581 -39.18 -18.65 4.38
CA THR A 581 -40.12 -19.50 5.14
C THR A 581 -40.76 -20.49 4.19
N LEU A 582 -40.53 -21.80 4.42
CA LEU A 582 -41.15 -22.87 3.68
C LEU A 582 -42.57 -23.12 4.25
N LYS A 583 -43.59 -22.98 3.40
CA LYS A 583 -44.98 -23.24 3.72
C LYS A 583 -45.33 -24.69 3.50
#